data_16d1d4db68ea5fa845c6d854a7c2c916
#
_entry.id   16d1d4db68ea5fa845c6d854a7c2c916
#
_cell.length_a   1.000
_cell.length_b   1.000
_cell.length_c   1.000
_cell.angle_alpha   90.00
_cell.angle_beta   90.00
_cell.angle_gamma   90.00
#
_symmetry.space_group_name_H-M   'P 1'
#
loop_
_entity.id
_entity.type
_entity.pdbx_description
1 polymer ?
#
loop_
_entity_poly.entity_id
_entity_poly.type
_entity_poly.pdbx_seq_one_letter_code
_entity_poly.pdbx_strand_id
1 'polypeptide(L)'
;MPREIPFPDETDAPADRPVETLDVAGLGPPEPLRRTLELLADLPDETVLVQRNDRVPQFLFPKLEDRGYAHDAVETDDEVVTAIWVEEGGDR
;
A
#
# COMPACT_ATOMS: atom_id res chain seq x y z
N MET A 1 5.69 -8.05 -22.33
CA MET A 1 5.19 -8.62 -21.41
C MET A 1 4.90 -7.76 -20.35
N PRO A 2 3.89 -7.88 -19.75
CA PRO A 2 3.54 -7.01 -18.75
C PRO A 2 4.46 -7.16 -17.65
N ARG A 3 4.78 -6.07 -17.03
CA ARG A 3 5.54 -6.12 -16.07
C ARG A 3 4.88 -6.48 -14.94
N GLU A 4 5.31 -7.21 -14.14
CA GLU A 4 4.70 -7.59 -12.98
C GLU A 4 4.91 -6.63 -11.96
N ILE A 5 3.97 -6.37 -11.14
CA ILE A 5 4.15 -5.62 -9.95
C ILE A 5 4.79 -6.50 -8.95
N PRO A 6 5.84 -6.07 -8.28
CA PRO A 6 6.60 -6.98 -7.45
C PRO A 6 5.99 -7.24 -6.11
N PHE A 7 4.73 -7.50 -6.06
CA PHE A 7 4.13 -7.86 -4.82
C PHE A 7 3.01 -8.76 -5.16
N PRO A 8 2.49 -9.45 -4.26
CA PRO A 8 2.90 -9.55 -2.86
C PRO A 8 4.15 -10.38 -2.70
N ASP A 9 4.67 -10.93 -3.76
CA ASP A 9 5.81 -11.82 -3.65
C ASP A 9 7.03 -11.14 -3.12
N GLU A 10 7.22 -9.86 -3.42
CA GLU A 10 8.41 -9.16 -2.98
C GLU A 10 8.19 -8.35 -1.74
N THR A 11 6.99 -8.39 -1.18
CA THR A 11 6.70 -7.74 0.08
C THR A 11 6.24 -8.78 1.07
N ASP A 12 6.09 -8.38 2.33
CA ASP A 12 5.59 -9.28 3.35
C ASP A 12 4.07 -9.37 3.32
N ALA A 13 3.42 -8.76 2.37
CA ALA A 13 1.97 -8.78 2.31
C ALA A 13 1.45 -10.20 2.09
N PRO A 14 0.31 -10.55 2.68
CA PRO A 14 -0.26 -11.87 2.47
C PRO A 14 -0.61 -12.09 1.01
N ALA A 15 -0.20 -13.22 0.48
CA ALA A 15 -0.36 -13.49 -0.94
C ALA A 15 -1.73 -14.04 -1.30
N ASP A 16 -2.49 -14.45 -0.32
CA ASP A 16 -3.75 -15.13 -0.58
C ASP A 16 -4.96 -14.23 -0.40
N ARG A 17 -4.77 -12.92 -0.35
CA ARG A 17 -5.87 -11.98 -0.17
C ARG A 17 -6.16 -11.23 -1.44
N PRO A 18 -7.38 -10.70 -1.59
CA PRO A 18 -7.67 -9.83 -2.73
C PRO A 18 -6.77 -8.59 -2.70
N VAL A 19 -6.48 -8.09 -3.86
CA VAL A 19 -5.57 -6.95 -3.99
C VAL A 19 -6.27 -5.83 -4.74
N GLU A 20 -6.15 -4.63 -4.22
CA GLU A 20 -6.64 -3.43 -4.89
C GLU A 20 -5.43 -2.53 -5.15
N THR A 21 -5.35 -1.94 -6.32
CA THR A 21 -4.21 -1.10 -6.67
C THR A 21 -4.64 0.36 -6.78
N LEU A 22 -3.84 1.24 -6.25
CA LEU A 22 -4.08 2.69 -6.35
C LEU A 22 -2.81 3.36 -6.85
N ASP A 23 -2.90 4.00 -8.00
CA ASP A 23 -1.74 4.68 -8.58
C ASP A 23 -1.85 6.16 -8.26
N VAL A 24 -0.92 6.67 -7.48
CA VAL A 24 -0.89 8.08 -7.12
C VAL A 24 0.35 8.78 -7.64
N ALA A 25 1.08 8.13 -8.53
CA ALA A 25 2.26 8.73 -9.12
C ALA A 25 1.87 9.99 -9.87
N GLY A 26 2.65 11.01 -9.73
CA GLY A 26 2.38 12.26 -10.41
C GLY A 26 1.45 13.21 -9.69
N LEU A 27 0.83 12.77 -8.60
CA LEU A 27 -0.04 13.66 -7.84
C LEU A 27 0.78 14.43 -6.83
N GLY A 28 0.46 15.70 -6.65
CA GLY A 28 1.15 16.48 -5.65
C GLY A 28 0.54 16.30 -4.27
N PRO A 29 1.33 16.55 -3.22
CA PRO A 29 0.80 16.41 -1.88
C PRO A 29 -0.31 17.40 -1.66
N PRO A 30 -1.27 17.08 -0.86
CA PRO A 30 -1.39 15.89 -0.05
C PRO A 30 -2.23 14.80 -0.68
N GLU A 31 -2.41 14.84 -1.99
CA GLU A 31 -3.32 13.91 -2.65
C GLU A 31 -2.94 12.44 -2.48
N PRO A 32 -1.67 12.05 -2.63
CA PRO A 32 -1.37 10.64 -2.46
C PRO A 32 -1.75 10.13 -1.08
N LEU A 33 -1.45 10.91 -0.05
CA LEU A 33 -1.76 10.51 1.31
C LEU A 33 -3.27 10.44 1.50
N ARG A 34 -3.97 11.47 1.08
CA ARG A 34 -5.40 11.54 1.30
C ARG A 34 -6.13 10.42 0.58
N ARG A 35 -5.80 10.19 -0.68
CA ARG A 35 -6.48 9.17 -1.46
C ARG A 35 -6.23 7.79 -0.91
N THR A 36 -5.02 7.54 -0.45
CA THR A 36 -4.68 6.24 0.10
C THR A 36 -5.48 5.97 1.38
N LEU A 37 -5.54 6.96 2.26
CA LEU A 37 -6.26 6.76 3.52
C LEU A 37 -7.76 6.63 3.29
N GLU A 38 -8.29 7.38 2.34
CA GLU A 38 -9.72 7.29 2.03
C GLU A 38 -10.07 5.93 1.47
N LEU A 39 -9.24 5.40 0.58
CA LEU A 39 -9.53 4.11 0.01
C LEU A 39 -9.41 3.01 1.04
N LEU A 40 -8.40 3.10 1.90
CA LEU A 40 -8.25 2.10 2.95
C LEU A 40 -9.48 2.05 3.85
N ALA A 41 -10.09 3.19 4.12
CA ALA A 41 -11.28 3.21 4.96
C ALA A 41 -12.46 2.51 4.30
N ASP A 42 -12.46 2.42 2.97
CA ASP A 42 -13.54 1.78 2.25
C ASP A 42 -13.30 0.31 1.95
N LEU A 43 -12.07 -0.15 2.04
CA LEU A 43 -11.77 -1.52 1.66
C LEU A 43 -12.04 -2.49 2.80
N PRO A 44 -12.45 -3.70 2.47
CA PRO A 44 -12.59 -4.73 3.50
C PRO A 44 -11.24 -5.03 4.13
N ASP A 45 -11.27 -5.47 5.37
CA ASP A 45 -10.04 -5.76 6.09
C ASP A 45 -9.18 -6.82 5.44
N GLU A 46 -9.78 -7.71 4.67
CA GLU A 46 -8.97 -8.75 4.05
C GLU A 46 -8.29 -8.30 2.79
N THR A 47 -8.55 -7.10 2.29
CA THR A 47 -7.97 -6.64 1.03
C THR A 47 -6.62 -5.99 1.29
N VAL A 48 -5.65 -6.32 0.45
CA VAL A 48 -4.33 -5.67 0.47
C VAL A 48 -4.41 -4.51 -0.51
N LEU A 49 -4.09 -3.30 -0.05
CA LEU A 49 -4.03 -2.15 -0.94
C LEU A 49 -2.60 -1.99 -1.39
N VAL A 50 -2.39 -1.83 -2.68
CA VAL A 50 -1.08 -1.61 -3.24
C VAL A 50 -1.06 -0.22 -3.82
N GLN A 51 -0.27 0.66 -3.23
CA GLN A 51 -0.11 2.01 -3.71
C GLN A 51 1.10 2.07 -4.63
N ARG A 52 0.93 2.65 -5.82
CA ARG A 52 2.05 2.90 -6.70
C ARG A 52 2.34 4.38 -6.67
N ASN A 53 3.58 4.75 -6.46
CA ASN A 53 3.98 6.13 -6.29
C ASN A 53 5.31 6.35 -7.01
N ASP A 54 5.64 7.60 -7.25
CA ASP A 54 6.92 7.92 -7.86
C ASP A 54 7.95 8.31 -6.80
N ARG A 55 7.60 8.22 -5.53
CA ARG A 55 8.52 8.51 -4.45
C ARG A 55 8.06 7.77 -3.21
N VAL A 56 8.94 7.64 -2.24
CA VAL A 56 8.62 6.97 -0.98
C VAL A 56 7.60 7.81 -0.22
N PRO A 57 6.45 7.24 0.14
CA PRO A 57 5.40 8.00 0.83
C PRO A 57 5.69 8.10 2.33
N GLN A 58 6.69 8.87 2.69
CA GLN A 58 7.18 8.92 4.06
C GLN A 58 6.14 9.34 5.06
N PHE A 59 5.24 10.26 4.69
CA PHE A 59 4.27 10.75 5.64
C PHE A 59 3.10 9.79 5.81
N LEU A 60 2.99 8.83 4.91
CA LEU A 60 1.94 7.83 5.01
C LEU A 60 2.23 6.81 6.10
N PHE A 61 3.48 6.43 6.25
CA PHE A 61 3.83 5.32 7.14
C PHE A 61 3.37 5.54 8.58
N PRO A 62 3.64 6.69 9.21
CA PRO A 62 3.15 6.88 10.58
C PRO A 62 1.64 6.86 10.68
N LYS A 63 0.95 7.33 9.62
CA LYS A 63 -0.49 7.30 9.64
C LYS A 63 -1.03 5.88 9.56
N LEU A 64 -0.35 5.02 8.82
CA LEU A 64 -0.74 3.62 8.73
C LEU A 64 -0.55 2.94 10.08
N GLU A 65 0.55 3.22 10.73
CA GLU A 65 0.82 2.61 12.01
C GLU A 65 -0.19 3.05 13.05
N ASP A 66 -0.56 4.33 13.03
CA ASP A 66 -1.57 4.82 13.94
C ASP A 66 -2.90 4.12 13.76
N ARG A 67 -3.19 3.68 12.56
CA ARG A 67 -4.46 3.04 12.29
C ARG A 67 -4.42 1.52 12.35
N GLY A 68 -3.27 0.97 12.69
CA GLY A 68 -3.15 -0.48 12.84
C GLY A 68 -2.91 -1.24 11.58
N TYR A 69 -2.46 -0.57 10.52
CA TYR A 69 -2.12 -1.26 9.28
C TYR A 69 -0.67 -1.66 9.27
N ALA A 70 -0.39 -2.80 8.65
CA ALA A 70 0.97 -3.19 8.33
C ALA A 70 1.29 -2.70 6.93
N HIS A 71 2.54 -2.48 6.64
CA HIS A 71 2.92 -2.02 5.32
C HIS A 71 4.34 -2.47 4.99
N ASP A 72 4.62 -2.53 3.70
CA ASP A 72 5.95 -2.88 3.23
C ASP A 72 6.12 -2.21 1.86
N ALA A 73 7.24 -1.58 1.61
CA ALA A 73 7.48 -0.85 0.39
C ALA A 73 8.67 -1.42 -0.36
N VAL A 74 8.55 -1.48 -1.68
CA VAL A 74 9.62 -1.94 -2.55
C VAL A 74 9.91 -0.83 -3.54
N GLU A 75 11.17 -0.42 -3.64
CA GLU A 75 11.57 0.58 -4.60
C GLU A 75 12.12 -0.09 -5.83
N THR A 76 11.66 0.35 -6.99
CA THR A 76 12.22 -0.11 -8.24
C THR A 76 12.86 1.08 -8.92
N ASP A 77 13.39 0.90 -10.13
CA ASP A 77 13.99 2.00 -10.84
C ASP A 77 12.98 3.08 -11.19
N ASP A 78 11.73 2.72 -11.36
CA ASP A 78 10.74 3.64 -11.87
C ASP A 78 9.70 4.06 -10.86
N GLU A 79 9.55 3.34 -9.79
CA GLU A 79 8.44 3.62 -8.89
C GLU A 79 8.68 3.02 -7.51
N VAL A 80 7.81 3.39 -6.58
CA VAL A 80 7.78 2.79 -5.27
C VAL A 80 6.43 2.13 -5.11
N VAL A 81 6.42 0.87 -4.75
CA VAL A 81 5.19 0.11 -4.58
C VAL A 81 5.07 -0.21 -3.10
N THR A 82 3.98 0.23 -2.48
CA THR A 82 3.75 0.02 -1.05
C THR A 82 2.52 -0.87 -0.88
N ALA A 83 2.71 -1.99 -0.23
CA ALA A 83 1.60 -2.88 0.12
C ALA A 83 1.14 -2.54 1.52
N ILE A 84 -0.17 -2.46 1.73
CA ILE A 84 -0.77 -2.06 2.99
C ILE A 84 -1.88 -3.04 3.31
N TRP A 85 -1.87 -3.58 4.52
CA TRP A 85 -2.88 -4.59 4.86
C TRP A 85 -3.13 -4.59 6.36
N VAL A 86 -4.24 -5.21 6.76
CA VAL A 86 -4.55 -5.41 8.17
C VAL A 86 -4.00 -6.76 8.57
N GLU A 87 -3.22 -6.77 9.63
CA GLU A 87 -2.61 -8.02 10.04
C GLU A 87 -3.64 -8.91 10.62
N GLU A 88 -3.70 -10.16 10.13
CA GLU A 88 -4.65 -11.03 10.62
C GLU A 88 -4.27 -11.65 11.86
N GLY A 89 -5.14 -11.93 12.70
CA GLY A 89 -4.85 -12.56 13.94
C GLY A 89 -4.17 -11.69 14.90
N GLY A 90 -4.09 -10.54 14.59
CA GLY A 90 -3.42 -9.68 15.41
C GLY A 90 -4.17 -9.55 16.59
N ASP A 91 -3.90 -9.70 17.47
CA ASP A 91 -4.58 -9.61 18.37
C ASP A 91 -4.59 -8.56 18.87
N ARG A 92 -4.85 -8.14 18.89
CA ARG A 92 -4.97 -7.10 19.27
C ARG A 92 -5.42 -7.07 20.13
#